data_f28d42a1081687772f957e928dbe2090
#
_entry.id   f28d42a1081687772f957e928dbe2090
#
_cell.length_a   1.000
_cell.length_b   1.000
_cell.length_c   1.000
_cell.angle_alpha   90.00
_cell.angle_beta   90.00
_cell.angle_gamma   90.00
#
_symmetry.space_group_name_H-M   'P 1'
#
loop_
_entity.id
_entity.type
_entity.pdbx_description
1 polymer ?
#
loop_
_entity_poly.entity_id
_entity_poly.type
_entity_poly.pdbx_seq_one_letter_code
_entity_poly.pdbx_strand_id
1 'polypeptide(L)'
;MKHTLSYRFGHPNPQFFRENYNVINGEWDFVFDFLDEGIDKEYNKNFPTDCLKINVPFPYQAKSSLIGQDKTHCDVVWYRKKIILDNNSSHYKLTFFGVDYITFVYVNGIKVATHEGAYDSFSVDIKPFVKQGENEIVLRCLDRMHVDQIRGKQRWRDETFECFYTETSGIFKDVLLENLNDTYIDYFSFKARGFNKTLTVKVNLNEYKPNLKLHIIISLHGKEIHSSLIPLKQKEQTFNIVFDSIEYWNVSSPILYDVKLTLISNNEEVDNVLSYFGFSDVKKESKKIYINNEDTYLKLILDQGYFENTITSPTEEQIIKDINLLKQYGFNGMRKHEKIESPLYYYYLDLLGFYVWQECPSGHSYSFDLAKQVKKQIVRQIDDHISHPSIIAYVIFNESWGIQGIERSKEIQQVTVDLYNIVKEKVDDRFVISNDGWEHTKSDLITFHNYASYKEDLKESIDEGMNQILSGNNGYCIKNGRKFYVDGFKVEDNPILITEFGGIAFSSSNENWGYGNKVKNKEEFLERFKSQLEYIKERSEIRGWCYTQTTDVEIEVNGLFYFDRTPKFDVSDIKPLIDQFK
;
A
#
# COMPACT_ATOMS: atom_id res chain seq x y z
N MET A 1 0.68 -7.30 -26.45
CA MET A 1 -0.67 -7.89 -26.21
C MET A 1 -1.62 -6.75 -25.89
N LYS A 2 -2.75 -6.62 -26.56
CA LYS A 2 -3.79 -5.67 -26.15
C LYS A 2 -4.55 -6.33 -24.99
N HIS A 3 -4.24 -5.93 -23.75
CA HIS A 3 -5.07 -6.29 -22.62
C HIS A 3 -6.42 -5.58 -22.77
N THR A 4 -7.50 -6.28 -22.53
CA THR A 4 -8.87 -5.76 -22.51
C THR A 4 -9.10 -4.74 -21.38
N LEU A 5 -8.10 -4.56 -20.48
CA LEU A 5 -8.10 -3.66 -19.33
C LEU A 5 -7.90 -2.16 -19.68
N SER A 6 -7.59 -1.82 -20.95
CA SER A 6 -7.30 -0.43 -21.36
C SER A 6 -8.49 0.54 -21.23
N TYR A 7 -9.71 0.05 -21.06
CA TYR A 7 -10.92 0.89 -20.89
C TYR A 7 -11.15 1.35 -19.44
N ARG A 8 -10.32 0.93 -18.48
CA ARG A 8 -10.44 1.31 -17.07
C ARG A 8 -9.58 2.50 -16.68
N PHE A 9 -9.00 3.17 -17.67
CA PHE A 9 -8.19 4.36 -17.48
C PHE A 9 -8.98 5.45 -16.73
N GLY A 10 -8.32 6.07 -15.74
CA GLY A 10 -8.91 7.15 -14.94
C GLY A 10 -9.91 6.69 -13.88
N HIS A 11 -10.20 5.39 -13.73
CA HIS A 11 -11.03 4.89 -12.64
C HIS A 11 -10.17 4.66 -11.38
N PRO A 12 -10.56 5.22 -10.20
CA PRO A 12 -9.76 5.12 -8.97
C PRO A 12 -9.54 3.69 -8.48
N ASN A 13 -10.46 2.78 -8.77
CA ASN A 13 -10.35 1.35 -8.43
C ASN A 13 -10.64 0.47 -9.65
N PRO A 14 -9.66 0.21 -10.55
CA PRO A 14 -9.88 -0.60 -11.74
C PRO A 14 -10.24 -2.06 -11.46
N GLN A 15 -9.97 -2.58 -10.27
CA GLN A 15 -10.35 -3.93 -9.88
C GLN A 15 -11.83 -4.03 -9.45
N PHE A 16 -12.48 -2.91 -9.17
CA PHE A 16 -13.90 -2.82 -8.87
C PHE A 16 -14.53 -1.72 -9.73
N PHE A 17 -14.69 -2.01 -11.02
CA PHE A 17 -15.12 -1.03 -12.02
C PHE A 17 -16.62 -1.18 -12.34
N ARG A 18 -17.34 -0.07 -12.26
CA ARG A 18 -18.69 0.13 -12.82
C ARG A 18 -18.67 1.25 -13.85
N GLU A 19 -19.54 1.18 -14.85
CA GLU A 19 -19.62 2.23 -15.89
C GLU A 19 -20.32 3.50 -15.38
N ASN A 20 -21.24 3.37 -14.43
CA ASN A 20 -22.03 4.50 -13.92
C ASN A 20 -21.38 5.13 -12.67
N TYR A 21 -20.34 5.91 -12.88
CA TYR A 21 -19.57 6.57 -11.82
C TYR A 21 -19.19 8.00 -12.18
N ASN A 22 -18.88 8.79 -11.16
CA ASN A 22 -18.26 10.10 -11.27
C ASN A 22 -17.08 10.22 -10.31
N VAL A 23 -15.91 10.56 -10.83
CA VAL A 23 -14.78 10.98 -10.00
C VAL A 23 -14.99 12.45 -9.65
N ILE A 24 -15.22 12.75 -8.38
CA ILE A 24 -15.50 14.12 -7.93
C ILE A 24 -14.26 14.83 -7.37
N ASN A 25 -13.10 14.49 -7.91
CA ASN A 25 -11.84 15.21 -7.73
C ASN A 25 -11.90 16.65 -8.29
N GLY A 26 -10.73 17.26 -8.41
CA GLY A 26 -10.56 18.60 -8.96
C GLY A 26 -10.82 19.70 -7.93
N GLU A 27 -11.35 20.82 -8.35
CA GLU A 27 -11.51 21.99 -7.48
C GLU A 27 -12.59 21.79 -6.41
N TRP A 28 -12.20 22.02 -5.15
CA TRP A 28 -13.07 22.13 -3.98
C TRP A 28 -12.85 23.44 -3.27
N ASP A 29 -13.84 23.96 -2.54
CA ASP A 29 -13.65 25.04 -1.57
C ASP A 29 -12.91 24.51 -0.36
N PHE A 30 -12.04 25.32 0.25
CA PHE A 30 -11.16 24.91 1.34
C PHE A 30 -10.96 26.00 2.38
N VAL A 31 -10.93 25.63 3.66
CA VAL A 31 -10.70 26.55 4.78
C VAL A 31 -9.75 25.90 5.79
N PHE A 32 -8.71 26.64 6.21
CA PHE A 32 -7.94 26.34 7.41
C PHE A 32 -8.73 26.79 8.64
N ASP A 33 -8.91 25.91 9.62
CA ASP A 33 -9.61 26.20 10.87
C ASP A 33 -8.64 26.12 12.05
N PHE A 34 -7.69 27.04 12.12
CA PHE A 34 -6.62 27.05 13.12
C PHE A 34 -7.11 27.12 14.56
N LEU A 35 -8.33 27.61 14.81
CA LEU A 35 -8.91 27.75 16.15
C LEU A 35 -9.97 26.70 16.46
N ASP A 36 -10.23 25.78 15.51
CA ASP A 36 -11.30 24.77 15.59
C ASP A 36 -12.69 25.35 15.93
N GLU A 37 -13.01 26.50 15.30
CA GLU A 37 -14.28 27.22 15.52
C GLU A 37 -15.37 26.83 14.50
N GLY A 38 -15.03 26.03 13.46
CA GLY A 38 -15.93 25.75 12.35
C GLY A 38 -17.20 24.99 12.74
N ILE A 39 -17.15 24.20 13.84
CA ILE A 39 -18.36 23.57 14.40
C ILE A 39 -19.29 24.63 15.00
N ASP A 40 -18.78 25.54 15.82
CA ASP A 40 -19.55 26.61 16.46
C ASP A 40 -20.10 27.61 15.45
N LYS A 41 -19.36 27.84 14.36
CA LYS A 41 -19.75 28.68 13.23
C LYS A 41 -20.61 27.95 12.20
N GLU A 42 -20.94 26.68 12.44
CA GLU A 42 -21.77 25.83 11.58
C GLU A 42 -21.27 25.78 10.10
N TYR A 43 -19.95 25.62 9.85
CA TYR A 43 -19.39 25.52 8.51
C TYR A 43 -20.01 24.39 7.67
N ASN A 44 -20.56 23.37 8.30
CA ASN A 44 -21.31 22.31 7.64
C ASN A 44 -22.62 22.79 6.98
N LYS A 45 -23.18 23.96 7.40
CA LYS A 45 -24.40 24.57 6.84
C LYS A 45 -24.12 25.89 6.16
N ASN A 46 -23.18 26.66 6.72
CA ASN A 46 -22.82 28.02 6.32
C ASN A 46 -21.33 28.08 6.02
N PHE A 47 -20.92 27.40 4.95
CA PHE A 47 -19.49 27.37 4.56
C PHE A 47 -19.00 28.79 4.26
N PRO A 48 -17.81 29.20 4.74
CA PRO A 48 -17.26 30.54 4.51
C PRO A 48 -17.23 30.92 3.03
N THR A 49 -17.64 32.12 2.71
CA THR A 49 -17.60 32.67 1.34
C THR A 49 -16.19 33.13 0.95
N ASP A 50 -15.38 33.54 1.92
CA ASP A 50 -13.96 33.87 1.78
C ASP A 50 -13.13 32.61 2.02
N CYS A 51 -13.24 31.67 1.10
CA CYS A 51 -12.55 30.37 1.15
C CYS A 51 -11.51 30.26 0.04
N LEU A 52 -10.51 29.44 0.28
CA LEU A 52 -9.51 29.05 -0.70
C LEU A 52 -10.09 28.02 -1.67
N LYS A 53 -9.36 27.75 -2.75
CA LYS A 53 -9.61 26.63 -3.66
C LYS A 53 -8.49 25.63 -3.55
N ILE A 54 -8.85 24.34 -3.43
CA ILE A 54 -7.92 23.23 -3.39
C ILE A 54 -8.21 22.25 -4.50
N ASN A 55 -7.16 21.71 -5.11
CA ASN A 55 -7.26 20.66 -6.13
C ASN A 55 -7.14 19.27 -5.50
N VAL A 56 -8.26 18.59 -5.29
CA VAL A 56 -8.35 17.21 -4.80
C VAL A 56 -7.92 16.25 -5.94
N PRO A 57 -7.13 15.17 -5.69
CA PRO A 57 -6.86 14.55 -4.39
C PRO A 57 -5.52 14.96 -3.75
N PHE A 58 -5.00 16.12 -4.04
CA PHE A 58 -3.71 16.52 -3.48
C PHE A 58 -3.87 17.14 -2.10
N PRO A 59 -3.10 16.70 -1.08
CA PRO A 59 -3.15 17.30 0.26
C PRO A 59 -2.70 18.74 0.20
N TYR A 60 -3.16 19.58 1.11
CA TYR A 60 -2.90 21.03 1.04
C TYR A 60 -1.41 21.40 1.08
N GLN A 61 -0.55 20.51 1.60
CA GLN A 61 0.89 20.66 1.61
C GLN A 61 1.51 20.52 0.21
N ALA A 62 0.86 19.78 -0.69
CA ALA A 62 1.37 19.52 -2.03
C ALA A 62 1.26 20.76 -2.94
N LYS A 63 2.28 21.02 -3.77
CA LYS A 63 2.21 22.11 -4.78
C LYS A 63 1.05 21.92 -5.75
N SER A 64 0.74 20.68 -6.12
CA SER A 64 -0.36 20.34 -7.03
C SER A 64 -1.75 20.58 -6.44
N SER A 65 -1.87 20.83 -5.13
CA SER A 65 -3.12 21.21 -4.48
C SER A 65 -3.58 22.63 -4.78
N LEU A 66 -2.73 23.47 -5.38
CA LEU A 66 -2.89 24.93 -5.59
C LEU A 66 -2.70 25.77 -4.32
N ILE A 67 -2.56 25.15 -3.16
CA ILE A 67 -2.26 25.80 -1.87
C ILE A 67 -0.76 25.72 -1.59
N GLY A 68 -0.19 24.51 -1.60
CA GLY A 68 1.25 24.30 -1.47
C GLY A 68 1.83 24.77 -0.13
N GLN A 69 1.06 24.65 0.97
CA GLN A 69 1.48 25.11 2.29
C GLN A 69 2.04 23.96 3.12
N ASP A 70 3.35 23.79 3.07
CA ASP A 70 4.09 22.73 3.77
C ASP A 70 4.75 23.19 5.09
N LYS A 71 4.76 24.51 5.38
CA LYS A 71 5.50 25.07 6.54
C LYS A 71 4.65 25.32 7.77
N THR A 72 3.34 25.28 7.67
CA THR A 72 2.45 25.55 8.80
C THR A 72 1.38 24.47 8.84
N HIS A 73 1.50 23.58 9.81
CA HIS A 73 0.47 22.59 10.07
C HIS A 73 -0.81 23.22 10.59
N CYS A 74 -1.95 22.70 10.16
CA CYS A 74 -3.27 23.06 10.69
C CYS A 74 -4.02 21.79 11.06
N ASP A 75 -4.30 21.62 12.36
CA ASP A 75 -4.97 20.42 12.88
C ASP A 75 -6.33 20.18 12.25
N VAL A 76 -7.06 21.25 11.90
CA VAL A 76 -8.44 21.18 11.38
C VAL A 76 -8.57 21.89 10.06
N VAL A 77 -9.01 21.16 9.05
CA VAL A 77 -9.32 21.73 7.74
C VAL A 77 -10.72 21.34 7.28
N TRP A 78 -11.34 22.20 6.49
CA TRP A 78 -12.67 21.98 5.94
C TRP A 78 -12.64 22.05 4.42
N TYR A 79 -13.42 21.14 3.81
CA TYR A 79 -13.64 21.06 2.36
C TYR A 79 -15.11 21.19 2.04
N ARG A 80 -15.44 21.78 0.88
CA ARG A 80 -16.80 21.77 0.33
C ARG A 80 -16.77 21.50 -1.17
N LYS A 81 -17.65 20.58 -1.61
CA LYS A 81 -17.93 20.31 -3.03
C LYS A 81 -19.42 20.43 -3.30
N LYS A 82 -19.76 21.18 -4.34
CA LYS A 82 -21.11 21.20 -4.90
C LYS A 82 -21.22 20.18 -6.01
N ILE A 83 -22.25 19.36 -5.97
CA ILE A 83 -22.56 18.36 -6.99
C ILE A 83 -24.01 18.51 -7.44
N ILE A 84 -24.28 18.14 -8.69
CA ILE A 84 -25.65 18.16 -9.25
C ILE A 84 -26.09 16.73 -9.45
N LEU A 85 -27.23 16.35 -8.86
CA LEU A 85 -27.81 15.02 -8.97
C LEU A 85 -29.21 15.10 -9.59
N ASP A 86 -29.53 14.12 -10.43
CA ASP A 86 -30.87 13.92 -10.99
C ASP A 86 -31.83 13.23 -9.99
N ASN A 87 -31.27 12.66 -8.92
CA ASN A 87 -31.96 11.91 -7.87
C ASN A 87 -32.72 10.66 -8.37
N ASN A 88 -32.35 10.08 -9.52
CA ASN A 88 -33.02 8.94 -10.14
C ASN A 88 -32.51 7.59 -9.66
N SER A 89 -31.30 7.51 -9.08
CA SER A 89 -30.72 6.27 -8.56
C SER A 89 -31.31 5.89 -7.21
N SER A 90 -31.36 4.59 -6.90
CA SER A 90 -31.81 4.08 -5.60
C SER A 90 -30.80 4.38 -4.50
N HIS A 91 -29.51 4.35 -4.85
CA HIS A 91 -28.40 4.67 -3.97
C HIS A 91 -27.39 5.58 -4.66
N TYR A 92 -26.73 6.43 -3.87
CA TYR A 92 -25.57 7.23 -4.26
C TYR A 92 -24.42 6.91 -3.29
N LYS A 93 -23.54 5.99 -3.68
CA LYS A 93 -22.40 5.57 -2.86
C LYS A 93 -21.24 6.53 -3.06
N LEU A 94 -20.96 7.33 -2.02
CA LEU A 94 -19.81 8.23 -1.97
C LEU A 94 -18.67 7.50 -1.28
N THR A 95 -17.54 7.32 -2.00
CA THR A 95 -16.36 6.61 -1.51
C THR A 95 -15.17 7.56 -1.47
N PHE A 96 -14.49 7.62 -0.32
CA PHE A 96 -13.21 8.26 -0.13
C PHE A 96 -12.13 7.17 -0.03
N PHE A 97 -11.12 7.21 -0.88
CA PHE A 97 -10.05 6.20 -0.88
C PHE A 97 -8.93 6.48 0.14
N GLY A 98 -8.88 7.68 0.69
CA GLY A 98 -7.97 8.07 1.78
C GLY A 98 -8.14 9.51 2.19
N VAL A 99 -8.35 9.73 3.49
CA VAL A 99 -8.48 11.07 4.11
C VAL A 99 -7.80 11.02 5.47
N ASP A 100 -6.75 11.79 5.67
CA ASP A 100 -5.99 11.84 6.92
C ASP A 100 -6.57 12.90 7.87
N TYR A 101 -6.93 12.66 9.11
CA TYR A 101 -6.93 11.40 9.84
C TYR A 101 -8.32 11.04 10.38
N ILE A 102 -9.01 11.97 11.11
CA ILE A 102 -10.41 11.83 11.55
C ILE A 102 -11.28 12.69 10.64
N THR A 103 -12.21 12.06 9.94
CA THR A 103 -13.05 12.71 8.94
C THR A 103 -14.51 12.70 9.36
N PHE A 104 -15.14 13.86 9.32
CA PHE A 104 -16.58 14.02 9.47
C PHE A 104 -17.17 14.45 8.12
N VAL A 105 -18.10 13.67 7.60
CA VAL A 105 -18.77 13.93 6.31
C VAL A 105 -20.16 14.47 6.56
N TYR A 106 -20.48 15.57 5.90
CA TYR A 106 -21.80 16.21 5.92
C TYR A 106 -22.34 16.29 4.50
N VAL A 107 -23.64 16.08 4.35
CA VAL A 107 -24.38 16.29 3.10
C VAL A 107 -25.55 17.22 3.37
N ASN A 108 -25.64 18.34 2.64
CA ASN A 108 -26.66 19.36 2.85
C ASN A 108 -26.79 19.79 4.33
N GLY A 109 -25.65 19.92 5.02
CA GLY A 109 -25.58 20.32 6.44
C GLY A 109 -25.81 19.20 7.47
N ILE A 110 -26.16 17.98 7.05
CA ILE A 110 -26.42 16.84 7.93
C ILE A 110 -25.17 15.96 7.99
N LYS A 111 -24.71 15.62 9.19
CA LYS A 111 -23.60 14.67 9.37
C LYS A 111 -24.05 13.25 9.01
N VAL A 112 -23.37 12.65 8.02
CA VAL A 112 -23.74 11.34 7.45
C VAL A 112 -22.74 10.24 7.77
N ALA A 113 -21.46 10.61 8.03
CA ALA A 113 -20.43 9.64 8.38
C ALA A 113 -19.35 10.26 9.29
N THR A 114 -18.67 9.37 10.02
CA THR A 114 -17.39 9.65 10.71
C THR A 114 -16.45 8.50 10.42
N HIS A 115 -15.20 8.82 10.06
CA HIS A 115 -14.17 7.85 9.80
C HIS A 115 -12.89 8.21 10.56
N GLU A 116 -12.15 7.20 11.02
CA GLU A 116 -10.85 7.34 11.64
C GLU A 116 -9.85 6.37 10.98
N GLY A 117 -8.77 6.92 10.44
CA GLY A 117 -7.72 6.25 9.68
C GLY A 117 -7.40 7.03 8.41
N ALA A 118 -6.12 7.07 8.03
CA ALA A 118 -5.68 7.82 6.85
C ALA A 118 -5.78 7.00 5.57
N TYR A 119 -5.35 5.74 5.64
CA TYR A 119 -4.97 4.97 4.45
C TYR A 119 -6.07 4.06 3.92
N ASP A 120 -7.04 3.69 4.72
CA ASP A 120 -8.16 2.83 4.32
C ASP A 120 -9.29 3.63 3.67
N SER A 121 -9.99 2.97 2.76
CA SER A 121 -11.16 3.54 2.10
C SER A 121 -12.41 3.45 3.00
N PHE A 122 -13.32 4.40 2.85
CA PHE A 122 -14.64 4.32 3.45
C PHE A 122 -15.72 4.86 2.51
N SER A 123 -16.92 4.36 2.67
CA SER A 123 -18.06 4.75 1.82
C SER A 123 -19.29 5.07 2.66
N VAL A 124 -20.13 5.92 2.12
CA VAL A 124 -21.44 6.24 2.68
C VAL A 124 -22.49 6.36 1.57
N ASP A 125 -23.67 5.78 1.79
CA ASP A 125 -24.82 6.04 0.92
C ASP A 125 -25.43 7.39 1.29
N ILE A 126 -25.36 8.33 0.37
CA ILE A 126 -25.86 9.70 0.58
C ILE A 126 -27.31 9.89 0.08
N LYS A 127 -27.95 8.87 -0.51
CA LYS A 127 -29.31 8.95 -1.06
C LYS A 127 -30.33 9.56 -0.10
N PRO A 128 -30.36 9.21 1.20
CA PRO A 128 -31.35 9.76 2.13
C PRO A 128 -31.21 11.28 2.38
N PHE A 129 -30.07 11.87 2.01
CA PHE A 129 -29.68 13.25 2.36
C PHE A 129 -29.59 14.18 1.15
N VAL A 130 -29.77 13.65 -0.08
CA VAL A 130 -29.68 14.42 -1.32
C VAL A 130 -31.06 14.74 -1.90
N LYS A 131 -31.11 15.79 -2.71
CA LYS A 131 -32.27 16.24 -3.48
C LYS A 131 -31.94 16.32 -4.96
N GLN A 132 -32.96 16.47 -5.80
CA GLN A 132 -32.75 16.79 -7.20
C GLN A 132 -32.12 18.19 -7.34
N GLY A 133 -31.14 18.32 -8.23
CA GLY A 133 -30.38 19.56 -8.45
C GLY A 133 -29.11 19.64 -7.59
N GLU A 134 -28.78 20.84 -7.13
CA GLU A 134 -27.54 21.11 -6.39
C GLU A 134 -27.58 20.53 -4.97
N ASN A 135 -26.52 19.84 -4.60
CA ASN A 135 -26.25 19.29 -3.26
C ASN A 135 -24.84 19.69 -2.83
N GLU A 136 -24.64 19.84 -1.53
CA GLU A 136 -23.32 20.16 -0.96
C GLU A 136 -22.79 18.97 -0.14
N ILE A 137 -21.54 18.59 -0.41
CA ILE A 137 -20.75 17.68 0.42
C ILE A 137 -19.73 18.54 1.16
N VAL A 138 -19.70 18.45 2.49
CA VAL A 138 -18.74 19.15 3.34
C VAL A 138 -17.98 18.13 4.17
N LEU A 139 -16.66 18.28 4.25
CA LEU A 139 -15.81 17.48 5.12
C LEU A 139 -15.14 18.37 6.15
N ARG A 140 -15.08 17.91 7.40
CA ARG A 140 -14.13 18.37 8.41
C ARG A 140 -13.12 17.28 8.63
N CYS A 141 -11.84 17.59 8.46
CA CYS A 141 -10.72 16.68 8.70
C CYS A 141 -9.93 17.20 9.89
N LEU A 142 -9.67 16.32 10.86
CA LEU A 142 -8.84 16.58 12.03
C LEU A 142 -7.63 15.67 11.97
N ASP A 143 -6.45 16.25 11.81
CA ASP A 143 -5.17 15.56 11.84
C ASP A 143 -4.23 16.26 12.82
N ARG A 144 -3.94 15.61 13.94
CA ARG A 144 -2.96 16.07 14.93
C ARG A 144 -1.66 15.31 14.75
N MET A 145 -0.53 15.97 14.89
CA MET A 145 0.80 15.36 14.77
C MET A 145 1.16 14.49 15.99
N HIS A 146 0.32 13.48 16.31
CA HIS A 146 0.54 12.56 17.42
C HIS A 146 1.44 11.39 17.01
N VAL A 147 2.36 11.02 17.88
CA VAL A 147 3.33 9.92 17.64
C VAL A 147 2.76 8.52 17.84
N ASP A 148 1.63 8.38 18.51
CA ASP A 148 0.87 7.14 18.69
C ASP A 148 -0.31 6.99 17.73
N GLN A 149 -0.35 7.82 16.68
CA GLN A 149 -1.25 7.73 15.53
C GLN A 149 -0.53 7.01 14.39
N ILE A 150 -1.25 6.28 13.55
CA ILE A 150 -0.70 5.66 12.32
C ILE A 150 -0.33 6.77 11.34
N ARG A 151 0.96 6.99 11.15
CA ARG A 151 1.52 8.05 10.30
C ARG A 151 2.46 7.54 9.21
N GLY A 152 3.10 6.40 9.41
CA GLY A 152 4.17 5.94 8.54
C GLY A 152 5.33 6.93 8.55
N LYS A 153 5.83 7.34 7.39
CA LYS A 153 6.97 8.27 7.27
C LYS A 153 6.60 9.75 7.39
N GLN A 154 5.38 10.09 7.75
CA GLN A 154 4.98 11.48 7.96
C GLN A 154 5.61 12.06 9.23
N ARG A 155 6.20 13.25 9.11
CA ARG A 155 6.80 13.98 10.24
C ARG A 155 5.75 14.31 11.32
N TRP A 156 6.22 14.51 12.55
CA TRP A 156 5.44 15.01 13.69
C TRP A 156 6.09 16.23 14.35
N ARG A 157 6.91 16.93 13.58
CA ARG A 157 7.57 18.20 13.90
C ARG A 157 7.29 19.19 12.79
N ASP A 158 7.51 20.46 13.07
CA ASP A 158 7.26 21.53 12.10
C ASP A 158 8.13 21.43 10.83
N GLU A 159 9.29 20.76 10.92
CA GLU A 159 10.22 20.59 9.81
C GLU A 159 10.52 19.11 9.55
N THR A 160 10.84 18.80 8.29
CA THR A 160 11.38 17.49 7.89
C THR A 160 12.69 17.22 8.64
N PHE A 161 12.83 16.02 9.16
CA PHE A 161 14.03 15.58 9.90
C PHE A 161 14.34 14.13 9.57
N GLU A 162 15.62 13.80 9.44
CA GLU A 162 16.07 12.44 9.14
C GLU A 162 15.29 11.82 7.97
N CYS A 163 14.60 10.72 8.18
CA CYS A 163 13.79 10.01 7.20
C CYS A 163 12.28 10.19 7.43
N PHE A 164 11.87 11.33 7.99
CA PHE A 164 10.45 11.71 8.19
C PHE A 164 10.15 12.99 7.43
N TYR A 165 9.14 12.92 6.56
CA TYR A 165 8.88 13.89 5.51
C TYR A 165 7.61 14.70 5.78
N THR A 166 7.36 15.68 4.92
CA THR A 166 6.15 16.50 4.96
C THR A 166 4.91 15.63 5.14
N GLU A 167 4.11 15.96 6.13
CA GLU A 167 2.87 15.29 6.48
C GLU A 167 1.80 15.46 5.39
N THR A 168 0.81 14.58 5.45
CA THR A 168 -0.35 14.60 4.56
C THR A 168 -1.60 14.79 5.42
N SER A 169 -2.37 15.84 5.19
CA SER A 169 -3.60 16.09 5.94
C SER A 169 -4.81 16.30 5.04
N GLY A 170 -5.95 15.75 5.43
CA GLY A 170 -7.19 15.81 4.66
C GLY A 170 -7.22 14.84 3.49
N ILE A 171 -7.93 15.19 2.42
CA ILE A 171 -8.12 14.31 1.25
C ILE A 171 -6.80 14.19 0.49
N PHE A 172 -6.29 12.94 0.33
CA PHE A 172 -5.05 12.67 -0.42
C PHE A 172 -5.16 11.48 -1.38
N LYS A 173 -6.35 10.87 -1.49
CA LYS A 173 -6.68 9.89 -2.54
C LYS A 173 -8.01 10.26 -3.15
N ASP A 174 -8.34 9.64 -4.27
CA ASP A 174 -9.52 9.94 -5.08
C ASP A 174 -10.83 9.89 -4.29
N VAL A 175 -11.83 10.63 -4.80
CA VAL A 175 -13.21 10.63 -4.30
C VAL A 175 -14.13 10.18 -5.43
N LEU A 176 -14.88 9.11 -5.19
CA LEU A 176 -15.74 8.45 -6.17
C LEU A 176 -17.20 8.53 -5.75
N LEU A 177 -18.08 8.85 -6.69
CA LEU A 177 -19.52 8.78 -6.54
C LEU A 177 -20.09 7.78 -7.54
N GLU A 178 -20.73 6.72 -7.04
CA GLU A 178 -21.40 5.70 -7.86
C GLU A 178 -22.92 5.83 -7.75
N ASN A 179 -23.59 5.73 -8.89
CA ASN A 179 -25.03 5.69 -8.98
C ASN A 179 -25.47 4.23 -9.04
N LEU A 180 -26.17 3.75 -8.02
CA LEU A 180 -26.46 2.33 -7.85
C LEU A 180 -27.96 2.05 -7.79
N ASN A 181 -28.33 0.85 -8.24
CA ASN A 181 -29.68 0.33 -8.11
C ASN A 181 -29.96 -0.08 -6.66
N ASP A 182 -31.18 -0.54 -6.41
CA ASP A 182 -31.68 -0.96 -5.10
C ASP A 182 -30.85 -2.11 -4.50
N THR A 183 -30.42 -3.05 -5.32
CA THR A 183 -29.56 -4.17 -4.92
C THR A 183 -28.29 -4.18 -5.77
N TYR A 184 -27.12 -4.21 -5.12
CA TYR A 184 -25.83 -4.17 -5.78
C TYR A 184 -24.76 -4.98 -5.02
N ILE A 185 -23.67 -5.30 -5.70
CA ILE A 185 -22.48 -5.92 -5.12
C ILE A 185 -21.72 -4.84 -4.34
N ASP A 186 -21.69 -4.95 -3.02
CA ASP A 186 -21.02 -3.97 -2.16
C ASP A 186 -19.53 -4.24 -2.02
N TYR A 187 -19.16 -5.53 -2.01
CA TYR A 187 -17.78 -5.99 -1.92
C TYR A 187 -17.62 -7.35 -2.58
N PHE A 188 -16.45 -7.62 -3.13
CA PHE A 188 -16.02 -8.96 -3.52
C PHE A 188 -14.51 -9.10 -3.36
N SER A 189 -14.03 -10.34 -3.34
CA SER A 189 -12.61 -10.64 -3.40
C SER A 189 -12.34 -11.96 -4.12
N PHE A 190 -11.14 -12.04 -4.68
CA PHE A 190 -10.62 -13.22 -5.36
C PHE A 190 -9.40 -13.77 -4.65
N LYS A 191 -9.40 -15.08 -4.38
CA LYS A 191 -8.19 -15.81 -4.01
C LYS A 191 -7.91 -16.87 -5.08
N ALA A 192 -6.94 -16.60 -5.94
CA ALA A 192 -6.57 -17.47 -7.04
C ALA A 192 -5.35 -18.32 -6.66
N ARG A 193 -5.57 -19.61 -6.44
CA ARG A 193 -4.55 -20.59 -6.06
C ARG A 193 -4.20 -21.49 -7.24
N GLY A 194 -2.98 -21.31 -7.76
CA GLY A 194 -2.52 -22.04 -8.94
C GLY A 194 -2.20 -23.51 -8.66
N PHE A 195 -1.68 -23.83 -7.45
CA PHE A 195 -1.30 -25.19 -7.10
C PHE A 195 -2.48 -26.20 -7.17
N ASN A 196 -3.71 -25.74 -6.97
CA ASN A 196 -4.93 -26.53 -7.10
C ASN A 196 -5.88 -26.00 -8.17
N LYS A 197 -5.45 -25.00 -8.98
CA LYS A 197 -6.18 -24.38 -10.07
C LYS A 197 -7.57 -23.87 -9.67
N THR A 198 -7.68 -23.28 -8.47
CA THR A 198 -8.94 -22.85 -7.89
C THR A 198 -8.97 -21.35 -7.70
N LEU A 199 -10.07 -20.74 -8.14
CA LEU A 199 -10.47 -19.38 -7.79
C LEU A 199 -11.54 -19.44 -6.70
N THR A 200 -11.23 -18.94 -5.51
CA THR A 200 -12.24 -18.69 -4.49
C THR A 200 -12.78 -17.28 -4.67
N VAL A 201 -14.09 -17.18 -4.85
CA VAL A 201 -14.80 -15.90 -4.99
C VAL A 201 -15.64 -15.69 -3.74
N LYS A 202 -15.42 -14.57 -3.07
CA LYS A 202 -16.30 -14.07 -2.02
C LYS A 202 -17.07 -12.88 -2.57
N VAL A 203 -18.38 -12.84 -2.37
CA VAL A 203 -19.24 -11.72 -2.75
C VAL A 203 -20.09 -11.29 -1.56
N ASN A 204 -20.25 -9.98 -1.37
CA ASN A 204 -21.13 -9.38 -0.38
C ASN A 204 -22.03 -8.34 -1.06
N LEU A 205 -23.32 -8.40 -0.82
CA LEU A 205 -24.32 -7.49 -1.34
C LEU A 205 -24.60 -6.37 -0.33
N ASN A 206 -25.12 -5.22 -0.79
CA ASN A 206 -25.67 -4.22 0.13
C ASN A 206 -26.85 -4.78 0.93
N GLU A 207 -27.73 -5.54 0.26
CA GLU A 207 -28.81 -6.28 0.87
C GLU A 207 -29.07 -7.61 0.15
N TYR A 208 -29.69 -8.57 0.81
CA TYR A 208 -30.15 -9.83 0.21
C TYR A 208 -31.64 -9.78 -0.09
N LYS A 209 -32.00 -10.19 -1.32
CA LYS A 209 -33.38 -10.43 -1.76
C LYS A 209 -33.54 -11.85 -2.30
N PRO A 210 -34.73 -12.47 -2.19
CA PRO A 210 -34.99 -13.78 -2.81
C PRO A 210 -34.78 -13.75 -4.33
N ASN A 211 -34.41 -14.91 -4.89
CA ASN A 211 -34.19 -15.11 -6.33
C ASN A 211 -33.03 -14.35 -6.97
N LEU A 212 -32.10 -13.81 -6.17
CA LEU A 212 -30.86 -13.23 -6.67
C LEU A 212 -29.95 -14.33 -7.24
N LYS A 213 -29.34 -14.04 -8.38
CA LYS A 213 -28.32 -14.88 -9.02
C LYS A 213 -27.12 -14.01 -9.40
N LEU A 214 -25.93 -14.57 -9.26
CA LEU A 214 -24.70 -13.98 -9.77
C LEU A 214 -24.28 -14.72 -11.04
N HIS A 215 -24.23 -14.02 -12.16
CA HIS A 215 -23.61 -14.51 -13.38
C HIS A 215 -22.15 -14.07 -13.37
N ILE A 216 -21.23 -15.01 -13.36
CA ILE A 216 -19.79 -14.76 -13.46
C ILE A 216 -19.27 -15.27 -14.80
N ILE A 217 -18.60 -14.40 -15.54
CA ILE A 217 -17.91 -14.72 -16.78
C ILE A 217 -16.42 -14.42 -16.58
N ILE A 218 -15.58 -15.39 -16.93
CA ILE A 218 -14.11 -15.23 -16.84
C ILE A 218 -13.54 -15.42 -18.25
N SER A 219 -12.68 -14.49 -18.66
CA SER A 219 -12.02 -14.51 -19.95
C SER A 219 -10.51 -14.46 -19.80
N LEU A 220 -9.81 -15.15 -20.70
CA LEU A 220 -8.36 -15.12 -20.82
C LEU A 220 -7.98 -14.85 -22.27
N HIS A 221 -7.08 -13.90 -22.52
CA HIS A 221 -6.67 -13.45 -23.86
C HIS A 221 -7.86 -13.10 -24.77
N GLY A 222 -8.93 -12.51 -24.17
CA GLY A 222 -10.14 -12.13 -24.87
C GLY A 222 -11.09 -13.28 -25.23
N LYS A 223 -10.85 -14.50 -24.73
CA LYS A 223 -11.73 -15.66 -24.90
C LYS A 223 -12.39 -16.02 -23.58
N GLU A 224 -13.69 -16.25 -23.61
CA GLU A 224 -14.41 -16.81 -22.46
C GLU A 224 -13.90 -18.24 -22.18
N ILE A 225 -13.49 -18.46 -20.93
CA ILE A 225 -12.99 -19.75 -20.44
C ILE A 225 -13.88 -20.34 -19.34
N HIS A 226 -14.73 -19.53 -18.75
CA HIS A 226 -15.70 -19.96 -17.75
C HIS A 226 -16.91 -19.04 -17.75
N SER A 227 -18.11 -19.65 -17.62
CA SER A 227 -19.36 -18.94 -17.41
C SER A 227 -20.25 -19.76 -16.49
N SER A 228 -20.74 -19.15 -15.42
CA SER A 228 -21.67 -19.83 -14.50
C SER A 228 -22.68 -18.87 -13.89
N LEU A 229 -23.89 -19.39 -13.66
CA LEU A 229 -24.98 -18.67 -13.01
C LEU A 229 -25.20 -19.28 -11.61
N ILE A 230 -24.87 -18.54 -10.58
CA ILE A 230 -24.84 -19.00 -9.19
C ILE A 230 -26.01 -18.40 -8.42
N PRO A 231 -26.94 -19.22 -7.89
CA PRO A 231 -27.99 -18.74 -7.00
C PRO A 231 -27.37 -18.20 -5.69
N LEU A 232 -27.70 -16.97 -5.33
CA LEU A 232 -27.29 -16.40 -4.06
C LEU A 232 -28.35 -16.74 -3.00
N LYS A 233 -27.89 -17.17 -1.81
CA LYS A 233 -28.73 -17.64 -0.72
C LYS A 233 -28.70 -16.74 0.50
N GLN A 234 -27.77 -15.82 0.54
CA GLN A 234 -27.53 -14.91 1.66
C GLN A 234 -26.76 -13.66 1.21
N LYS A 235 -26.66 -12.67 2.08
CA LYS A 235 -26.00 -11.38 1.81
C LYS A 235 -24.51 -11.56 1.46
N GLU A 236 -23.81 -12.46 2.15
CA GLU A 236 -22.43 -12.79 1.90
C GLU A 236 -22.32 -14.26 1.48
N GLN A 237 -21.69 -14.54 0.35
CA GLN A 237 -21.52 -15.90 -0.15
C GLN A 237 -20.12 -16.11 -0.70
N THR A 238 -19.56 -17.29 -0.41
CA THR A 238 -18.26 -17.74 -0.93
C THR A 238 -18.47 -19.01 -1.74
N PHE A 239 -17.80 -19.12 -2.89
CA PHE A 239 -17.81 -20.32 -3.75
C PHE A 239 -16.49 -20.47 -4.48
N ASN A 240 -16.24 -21.67 -5.00
CA ASN A 240 -15.02 -22.00 -5.73
C ASN A 240 -15.32 -22.31 -7.20
N ILE A 241 -14.41 -21.86 -8.07
CA ILE A 241 -14.36 -22.22 -9.48
C ILE A 241 -13.05 -22.98 -9.70
N VAL A 242 -13.13 -24.16 -10.30
CA VAL A 242 -11.98 -25.01 -10.62
C VAL A 242 -11.73 -24.96 -12.12
N PHE A 243 -10.47 -24.80 -12.51
CA PHE A 243 -10.03 -24.72 -13.91
C PHE A 243 -9.28 -26.00 -14.31
N ASP A 244 -9.46 -26.44 -15.56
CA ASP A 244 -8.69 -27.57 -16.13
C ASP A 244 -7.21 -27.19 -16.32
N SER A 245 -6.97 -25.95 -16.77
CA SER A 245 -5.63 -25.37 -16.95
C SER A 245 -5.61 -23.92 -16.55
N ILE A 246 -4.43 -23.44 -16.14
CA ILE A 246 -4.20 -22.02 -15.77
C ILE A 246 -2.91 -21.52 -16.39
N GLU A 247 -2.81 -20.20 -16.51
CA GLU A 247 -1.58 -19.47 -16.77
C GLU A 247 -1.26 -18.61 -15.54
N TYR A 248 0.00 -18.69 -15.08
CA TYR A 248 0.44 -17.91 -13.92
C TYR A 248 0.76 -16.46 -14.28
N TRP A 249 0.42 -15.57 -13.37
CA TRP A 249 0.92 -14.21 -13.35
C TRP A 249 2.33 -14.18 -12.75
N ASN A 250 3.28 -13.53 -13.41
CA ASN A 250 4.61 -13.22 -12.86
C ASN A 250 5.16 -11.92 -13.46
N VAL A 251 6.31 -11.45 -12.96
CA VAL A 251 6.91 -10.16 -13.37
C VAL A 251 7.33 -10.10 -14.84
N SER A 252 7.65 -11.23 -15.46
CA SER A 252 8.02 -11.32 -16.87
C SER A 252 6.84 -11.58 -17.80
N SER A 253 5.76 -12.17 -17.27
CA SER A 253 4.52 -12.48 -17.96
C SER A 253 3.31 -12.18 -17.07
N PRO A 254 2.89 -10.90 -16.96
CA PRO A 254 1.82 -10.48 -16.05
C PRO A 254 0.43 -10.82 -16.62
N ILE A 255 0.11 -12.11 -16.64
CA ILE A 255 -1.14 -12.63 -17.19
C ILE A 255 -2.27 -12.38 -16.20
N LEU A 256 -3.29 -11.67 -16.66
CA LEU A 256 -4.50 -11.36 -15.90
C LEU A 256 -5.74 -11.94 -16.60
N TYR A 257 -6.64 -12.44 -15.79
CA TYR A 257 -7.95 -12.98 -16.20
C TYR A 257 -8.99 -11.89 -16.00
N ASP A 258 -9.72 -11.53 -17.06
CA ASP A 258 -10.84 -10.59 -16.97
C ASP A 258 -12.06 -11.28 -16.35
N VAL A 259 -12.75 -10.56 -15.49
CA VAL A 259 -13.97 -11.02 -14.82
C VAL A 259 -15.11 -10.03 -15.03
N LYS A 260 -16.28 -10.53 -15.44
CA LYS A 260 -17.53 -9.79 -15.38
C LYS A 260 -18.44 -10.45 -14.35
N LEU A 261 -18.91 -9.67 -13.38
CA LEU A 261 -19.90 -10.05 -12.38
C LEU A 261 -21.21 -9.33 -12.70
N THR A 262 -22.26 -10.07 -13.02
CA THR A 262 -23.59 -9.51 -13.26
C THR A 262 -24.55 -10.02 -12.20
N LEU A 263 -25.11 -9.13 -11.40
CA LEU A 263 -26.14 -9.45 -10.44
C LEU A 263 -27.50 -9.42 -11.14
N ILE A 264 -28.26 -10.50 -11.01
CA ILE A 264 -29.56 -10.69 -11.68
C ILE A 264 -30.64 -10.86 -10.61
N SER A 265 -31.71 -10.07 -10.71
CA SER A 265 -32.91 -10.15 -9.90
C SER A 265 -34.13 -10.30 -10.81
N ASN A 266 -34.98 -11.33 -10.59
CA ASN A 266 -36.19 -11.58 -11.39
C ASN A 266 -35.95 -11.59 -12.92
N ASN A 267 -34.80 -12.11 -13.37
CA ASN A 267 -34.29 -12.16 -14.73
C ASN A 267 -33.91 -10.80 -15.36
N GLU A 268 -33.78 -9.75 -14.56
CA GLU A 268 -33.23 -8.45 -14.98
C GLU A 268 -31.85 -8.23 -14.37
N GLU A 269 -30.92 -7.65 -15.14
CA GLU A 269 -29.61 -7.25 -14.66
C GLU A 269 -29.78 -6.02 -13.76
N VAL A 270 -29.34 -6.12 -12.50
CA VAL A 270 -29.47 -5.03 -11.50
C VAL A 270 -28.11 -4.41 -11.14
N ASP A 271 -27.00 -5.12 -11.34
CA ASP A 271 -25.67 -4.57 -11.18
C ASP A 271 -24.66 -5.27 -12.09
N ASN A 272 -23.68 -4.53 -12.59
CA ASN A 272 -22.59 -5.02 -13.42
C ASN A 272 -21.26 -4.48 -12.92
N VAL A 273 -20.36 -5.39 -12.59
CA VAL A 273 -19.00 -5.06 -12.14
C VAL A 273 -17.99 -5.76 -13.03
N LEU A 274 -17.02 -5.02 -13.52
CA LEU A 274 -15.87 -5.55 -14.22
C LEU A 274 -14.67 -5.60 -13.28
N SER A 275 -13.92 -6.68 -13.33
CA SER A 275 -12.79 -6.95 -12.47
C SER A 275 -11.72 -7.77 -13.19
N TYR A 276 -10.71 -8.19 -12.45
CA TYR A 276 -9.66 -9.09 -12.91
C TYR A 276 -9.00 -9.80 -11.73
N PHE A 277 -8.28 -10.88 -12.00
CA PHE A 277 -7.40 -11.55 -11.06
C PHE A 277 -6.20 -12.18 -11.80
N GLY A 278 -5.19 -12.64 -11.05
CA GLY A 278 -4.08 -13.44 -11.57
C GLY A 278 -3.77 -14.61 -10.64
N PHE A 279 -3.37 -15.75 -11.19
CA PHE A 279 -2.85 -16.86 -10.37
C PHE A 279 -1.40 -16.57 -9.99
N SER A 280 -1.13 -16.49 -8.70
CA SER A 280 0.22 -16.25 -8.16
C SER A 280 0.37 -17.00 -6.84
N ASP A 281 1.14 -18.09 -6.86
CA ASP A 281 1.43 -18.90 -5.69
C ASP A 281 2.76 -18.46 -5.06
N VAL A 282 2.75 -18.18 -3.76
CA VAL A 282 3.95 -17.82 -3.00
C VAL A 282 4.15 -18.81 -1.88
N LYS A 283 5.33 -19.43 -1.80
CA LYS A 283 5.67 -20.38 -0.74
C LYS A 283 7.16 -20.33 -0.37
N LYS A 284 7.47 -20.79 0.82
CA LYS A 284 8.83 -21.07 1.28
C LYS A 284 9.02 -22.58 1.42
N GLU A 285 10.20 -23.05 1.04
CA GLU A 285 10.60 -24.45 1.19
C GLU A 285 12.12 -24.53 1.27
N SER A 286 12.64 -25.25 2.28
CA SER A 286 14.09 -25.47 2.45
C SER A 286 14.93 -24.17 2.40
N LYS A 287 14.52 -23.15 3.14
CA LYS A 287 15.15 -21.80 3.17
C LYS A 287 15.11 -21.03 1.85
N LYS A 288 14.30 -21.44 0.89
CA LYS A 288 14.14 -20.79 -0.40
C LYS A 288 12.75 -20.19 -0.57
N ILE A 289 12.68 -19.23 -1.45
CA ILE A 289 11.44 -18.57 -1.88
C ILE A 289 11.05 -19.14 -3.23
N TYR A 290 9.80 -19.60 -3.33
CA TYR A 290 9.23 -20.04 -4.59
C TYR A 290 8.02 -19.18 -4.95
N ILE A 291 8.02 -18.66 -6.17
CA ILE A 291 6.85 -18.01 -6.77
C ILE A 291 6.45 -18.84 -7.99
N ASN A 292 5.21 -19.32 -8.01
CA ASN A 292 4.68 -20.19 -9.08
C ASN A 292 5.54 -21.48 -9.27
N ASN A 293 6.07 -22.02 -8.18
CA ASN A 293 6.99 -23.16 -8.13
C ASN A 293 8.40 -22.90 -8.72
N GLU A 294 8.75 -21.67 -9.06
CA GLU A 294 10.09 -21.28 -9.50
C GLU A 294 10.91 -20.74 -8.33
N ASP A 295 12.14 -21.22 -8.13
CA ASP A 295 13.09 -20.67 -7.14
C ASP A 295 13.36 -19.21 -7.52
N THR A 296 12.96 -18.29 -6.66
CA THR A 296 12.93 -16.86 -6.97
C THR A 296 13.85 -16.09 -6.04
N TYR A 297 14.78 -15.33 -6.63
CA TYR A 297 15.60 -14.37 -5.90
C TYR A 297 14.94 -12.99 -5.93
N LEU A 298 14.66 -12.41 -4.77
CA LEU A 298 14.00 -11.11 -4.68
C LEU A 298 15.03 -9.97 -4.76
N LYS A 299 14.90 -9.12 -5.77
CA LYS A 299 15.72 -7.91 -6.01
C LYS A 299 14.83 -6.70 -5.84
N LEU A 300 14.64 -6.28 -4.59
CA LEU A 300 13.68 -5.25 -4.24
C LEU A 300 14.33 -3.88 -4.10
N ILE A 301 13.51 -2.86 -4.18
CA ILE A 301 13.87 -1.49 -3.84
C ILE A 301 12.86 -0.91 -2.85
N LEU A 302 13.34 -0.13 -1.89
CA LEU A 302 12.49 0.58 -0.94
C LEU A 302 11.85 1.78 -1.63
N ASP A 303 10.55 1.91 -1.55
CA ASP A 303 9.83 3.05 -2.10
C ASP A 303 8.97 3.73 -1.05
N GLN A 304 9.29 4.97 -0.74
CA GLN A 304 8.59 5.81 0.22
C GLN A 304 7.22 6.28 -0.29
N GLY A 305 7.03 6.27 -1.61
CA GLY A 305 5.79 6.76 -2.22
C GLY A 305 5.59 8.27 -2.10
N TYR A 306 6.67 9.03 -2.03
CA TYR A 306 6.66 10.49 -2.03
C TYR A 306 7.06 11.04 -3.40
N PHE A 307 6.41 12.14 -3.81
CA PHE A 307 6.59 12.78 -5.10
C PHE A 307 6.73 14.30 -4.90
N GLU A 308 7.66 14.93 -5.62
CA GLU A 308 8.06 16.33 -5.40
C GLU A 308 6.90 17.32 -5.36
N ASN A 309 5.91 17.17 -6.27
CA ASN A 309 4.81 18.14 -6.41
C ASN A 309 3.48 17.64 -5.84
N THR A 310 3.34 16.31 -5.67
CA THR A 310 2.07 15.69 -5.27
C THR A 310 2.14 15.02 -3.90
N ILE A 311 3.31 15.02 -3.26
CA ILE A 311 3.62 14.41 -1.97
C ILE A 311 3.22 12.92 -2.00
N THR A 312 2.15 12.54 -1.33
CA THR A 312 1.71 11.14 -1.20
C THR A 312 0.67 10.71 -2.24
N SER A 313 0.32 11.58 -3.19
CA SER A 313 -0.77 11.39 -4.15
C SER A 313 -0.23 11.32 -5.59
N PRO A 314 0.41 10.21 -6.01
CA PRO A 314 0.96 10.12 -7.37
C PRO A 314 -0.13 10.17 -8.44
N THR A 315 0.18 10.80 -9.56
CA THR A 315 -0.64 10.68 -10.77
C THR A 315 -0.44 9.32 -11.44
N GLU A 316 -1.36 8.95 -12.30
CA GLU A 316 -1.30 7.70 -13.07
C GLU A 316 0.00 7.59 -13.89
N GLU A 317 0.44 8.69 -14.52
CA GLU A 317 1.68 8.75 -15.28
C GLU A 317 2.91 8.57 -14.41
N GLN A 318 2.90 9.13 -13.19
CA GLN A 318 3.99 8.95 -12.21
C GLN A 318 4.12 7.50 -11.79
N ILE A 319 3.00 6.82 -11.50
CA ILE A 319 2.97 5.39 -11.14
C ILE A 319 3.58 4.54 -12.27
N ILE A 320 3.10 4.73 -13.50
CA ILE A 320 3.57 3.97 -14.67
C ILE A 320 5.06 4.22 -14.93
N LYS A 321 5.49 5.49 -14.80
CA LYS A 321 6.90 5.87 -14.99
C LYS A 321 7.80 5.18 -13.97
N ASP A 322 7.46 5.23 -12.68
CA ASP A 322 8.27 4.66 -11.60
C ASP A 322 8.42 3.14 -11.77
N ILE A 323 7.34 2.40 -12.01
CA ILE A 323 7.38 0.95 -12.19
C ILE A 323 8.26 0.57 -13.40
N ASN A 324 8.05 1.24 -14.55
CA ASN A 324 8.83 0.95 -15.75
C ASN A 324 10.32 1.28 -15.58
N LEU A 325 10.62 2.39 -14.90
CA LEU A 325 11.98 2.82 -14.62
C LEU A 325 12.70 1.77 -13.75
N LEU A 326 12.09 1.31 -12.66
CA LEU A 326 12.67 0.31 -11.77
C LEU A 326 12.91 -1.03 -12.50
N LYS A 327 11.97 -1.46 -13.35
CA LYS A 327 12.16 -2.66 -14.19
C LYS A 327 13.34 -2.52 -15.14
N GLN A 328 13.56 -1.34 -15.75
CA GLN A 328 14.71 -1.08 -16.62
C GLN A 328 16.04 -1.23 -15.88
N TYR A 329 16.08 -0.89 -14.58
CA TYR A 329 17.27 -1.03 -13.73
C TYR A 329 17.50 -2.47 -13.23
N GLY A 330 16.56 -3.40 -13.47
CA GLY A 330 16.73 -4.83 -13.15
C GLY A 330 16.08 -5.27 -11.83
N PHE A 331 15.34 -4.39 -11.14
CA PHE A 331 14.53 -4.77 -9.99
C PHE A 331 13.34 -5.61 -10.43
N ASN A 332 12.89 -6.54 -9.56
CA ASN A 332 11.70 -7.35 -9.80
C ASN A 332 10.55 -7.04 -8.83
N GLY A 333 10.77 -6.16 -7.86
CA GLY A 333 9.75 -5.75 -6.92
C GLY A 333 10.19 -4.57 -6.04
N MET A 334 9.25 -4.11 -5.20
CA MET A 334 9.49 -3.05 -4.24
C MET A 334 8.93 -3.41 -2.86
N ARG A 335 9.51 -2.83 -1.83
CA ARG A 335 8.87 -2.67 -0.54
C ARG A 335 8.16 -1.32 -0.55
N LYS A 336 6.84 -1.32 -0.41
CA LYS A 336 6.06 -0.09 -0.27
C LYS A 336 6.07 0.33 1.18
N HIS A 337 7.07 1.19 1.49
CA HIS A 337 7.50 1.42 2.85
C HIS A 337 6.56 2.33 3.62
N GLU A 338 6.06 1.83 4.76
CA GLU A 338 5.26 2.58 5.72
C GLU A 338 4.05 3.32 5.09
N LYS A 339 3.50 2.79 3.99
CA LYS A 339 2.43 3.42 3.22
C LYS A 339 1.53 2.40 2.54
N ILE A 340 0.22 2.69 2.51
CA ILE A 340 -0.75 1.97 1.70
C ILE A 340 -1.14 2.88 0.53
N GLU A 341 -0.91 2.41 -0.69
CA GLU A 341 -1.20 3.16 -1.90
C GLU A 341 -2.68 3.16 -2.29
N SER A 342 -3.02 3.91 -3.33
CA SER A 342 -4.35 3.85 -3.95
C SER A 342 -4.54 2.51 -4.67
N PRO A 343 -5.79 2.02 -4.88
CA PRO A 343 -6.04 0.82 -5.66
C PRO A 343 -5.48 0.90 -7.09
N LEU A 344 -5.40 2.09 -7.65
CA LEU A 344 -4.79 2.34 -8.97
C LEU A 344 -3.31 1.97 -9.02
N TYR A 345 -2.56 2.16 -7.93
CA TYR A 345 -1.14 1.79 -7.85
C TYR A 345 -0.95 0.28 -7.97
N TYR A 346 -1.74 -0.51 -7.20
CA TYR A 346 -1.70 -1.97 -7.25
C TYR A 346 -2.15 -2.51 -8.61
N TYR A 347 -3.14 -1.88 -9.24
CA TYR A 347 -3.54 -2.20 -10.60
C TYR A 347 -2.37 -2.13 -11.59
N TYR A 348 -1.54 -1.08 -11.51
CA TYR A 348 -0.37 -0.95 -12.38
C TYR A 348 0.75 -1.92 -12.02
N LEU A 349 0.93 -2.27 -10.75
CA LEU A 349 1.85 -3.34 -10.36
C LEU A 349 1.42 -4.69 -10.96
N ASP A 350 0.13 -4.98 -10.95
CA ASP A 350 -0.42 -6.19 -11.57
C ASP A 350 -0.27 -6.17 -13.09
N LEU A 351 -0.61 -5.06 -13.72
CA LEU A 351 -0.62 -4.93 -15.19
C LEU A 351 0.78 -4.93 -15.80
N LEU A 352 1.72 -4.25 -15.15
CA LEU A 352 3.09 -4.10 -15.63
C LEU A 352 4.02 -5.24 -15.14
N GLY A 353 3.57 -6.05 -14.19
CA GLY A 353 4.32 -7.16 -13.62
C GLY A 353 5.47 -6.69 -12.71
N PHE A 354 5.16 -6.40 -11.45
CA PHE A 354 6.15 -6.00 -10.45
C PHE A 354 5.72 -6.48 -9.07
N TYR A 355 6.57 -7.20 -8.32
CA TYR A 355 6.23 -7.67 -6.98
C TYR A 355 6.15 -6.51 -5.99
N VAL A 356 5.28 -6.65 -5.00
CA VAL A 356 5.21 -5.70 -3.91
C VAL A 356 5.14 -6.40 -2.55
N TRP A 357 5.96 -5.92 -1.61
CA TRP A 357 5.80 -6.11 -0.20
C TRP A 357 5.00 -4.94 0.34
N GLN A 358 3.84 -5.26 0.88
CA GLN A 358 2.92 -4.26 1.38
C GLN A 358 3.10 -4.11 2.89
N GLU A 359 3.49 -2.92 3.32
CA GLU A 359 3.65 -2.62 4.73
C GLU A 359 2.42 -1.91 5.29
N CYS A 360 2.13 -2.19 6.58
CA CYS A 360 1.21 -1.40 7.36
C CYS A 360 1.96 -0.17 7.88
N PRO A 361 1.46 1.05 7.66
CA PRO A 361 2.09 2.22 8.24
C PRO A 361 2.09 2.15 9.78
N SER A 362 3.19 2.51 10.41
CA SER A 362 3.34 2.48 11.86
C SER A 362 3.04 3.83 12.51
N GLY A 363 2.80 3.82 13.83
CA GLY A 363 3.04 4.95 14.71
C GLY A 363 4.45 4.87 15.29
N HIS A 364 4.88 5.92 15.99
CA HIS A 364 6.25 6.04 16.48
C HIS A 364 6.39 5.87 18.01
N SER A 365 5.29 5.65 18.72
CA SER A 365 5.29 5.37 20.16
C SER A 365 4.23 4.33 20.48
N TYR A 366 4.60 3.29 21.24
CA TYR A 366 3.64 2.27 21.64
C TYR A 366 2.54 2.86 22.53
N SER A 367 1.30 2.57 22.18
CA SER A 367 0.14 2.69 23.05
C SER A 367 -0.82 1.53 22.76
N PHE A 368 -1.70 1.26 23.71
CA PHE A 368 -2.73 0.24 23.52
C PHE A 368 -3.70 0.62 22.39
N ASP A 369 -3.94 1.91 22.21
CA ASP A 369 -4.81 2.40 21.13
C ASP A 369 -4.11 2.32 19.77
N LEU A 370 -2.80 2.58 19.68
CA LEU A 370 -2.04 2.33 18.45
C LEU A 370 -2.12 0.85 18.04
N ALA A 371 -1.96 -0.09 18.97
CA ALA A 371 -2.08 -1.53 18.66
C ALA A 371 -3.45 -1.90 18.07
N LYS A 372 -4.54 -1.29 18.57
CA LYS A 372 -5.88 -1.46 17.98
C LYS A 372 -6.00 -0.84 16.60
N GLN A 373 -5.42 0.35 16.39
CA GLN A 373 -5.40 1.03 15.10
C GLN A 373 -4.65 0.19 14.06
N VAL A 374 -3.45 -0.33 14.41
CA VAL A 374 -2.66 -1.22 13.53
C VAL A 374 -3.46 -2.47 13.17
N LYS A 375 -4.15 -3.10 14.15
CA LYS A 375 -5.01 -4.25 13.88
C LYS A 375 -6.11 -3.91 12.87
N LYS A 376 -6.83 -2.80 13.08
CA LYS A 376 -7.88 -2.33 12.18
C LYS A 376 -7.32 -2.07 10.78
N GLN A 377 -6.20 -1.35 10.72
CA GLN A 377 -5.57 -0.95 9.46
C GLN A 377 -5.07 -2.13 8.64
N ILE A 378 -4.34 -3.08 9.25
CA ILE A 378 -3.80 -4.24 8.50
C ILE A 378 -4.91 -5.16 8.00
N VAL A 379 -5.97 -5.36 8.79
CA VAL A 379 -7.13 -6.16 8.37
C VAL A 379 -7.82 -5.50 7.19
N ARG A 380 -8.05 -4.18 7.24
CA ARG A 380 -8.69 -3.43 6.16
C ARG A 380 -7.84 -3.41 4.90
N GLN A 381 -6.54 -3.17 5.04
CA GLN A 381 -5.56 -3.23 3.95
C GLN A 381 -5.61 -4.56 3.20
N ILE A 382 -5.69 -5.69 3.93
CA ILE A 382 -5.81 -7.00 3.32
C ILE A 382 -7.14 -7.13 2.58
N ASP A 383 -8.25 -6.75 3.22
CA ASP A 383 -9.57 -6.86 2.61
C ASP A 383 -9.69 -6.02 1.33
N ASP A 384 -9.10 -4.83 1.30
CA ASP A 384 -9.11 -3.95 0.14
C ASP A 384 -8.21 -4.47 -1.01
N HIS A 385 -7.13 -5.23 -0.72
CA HIS A 385 -6.09 -5.56 -1.71
C HIS A 385 -5.78 -7.06 -1.89
N ILE A 386 -6.52 -7.96 -1.24
CA ILE A 386 -6.25 -9.41 -1.26
C ILE A 386 -6.30 -10.04 -2.66
N SER A 387 -6.98 -9.39 -3.61
CA SER A 387 -7.16 -9.90 -4.98
C SER A 387 -6.00 -9.56 -5.92
N HIS A 388 -5.02 -8.77 -5.48
CA HIS A 388 -3.87 -8.37 -6.32
C HIS A 388 -2.79 -9.46 -6.36
N PRO A 389 -2.46 -10.01 -7.53
CA PRO A 389 -1.44 -11.06 -7.65
C PRO A 389 -0.01 -10.56 -7.40
N SER A 390 0.25 -9.25 -7.53
CA SER A 390 1.55 -8.62 -7.29
C SER A 390 1.96 -8.59 -5.82
N ILE A 391 1.00 -8.63 -4.88
CA ILE A 391 1.31 -8.62 -3.44
C ILE A 391 1.81 -10.00 -3.02
N ILE A 392 3.08 -10.09 -2.62
CA ILE A 392 3.73 -11.36 -2.21
C ILE A 392 3.98 -11.44 -0.70
N ALA A 393 3.99 -10.30 -0.01
CA ALA A 393 4.23 -10.23 1.42
C ALA A 393 3.47 -9.08 2.09
N TYR A 394 3.11 -9.28 3.36
CA TYR A 394 2.57 -8.27 4.26
C TYR A 394 3.50 -8.08 5.46
N VAL A 395 3.84 -6.82 5.75
CA VAL A 395 4.67 -6.43 6.89
C VAL A 395 3.79 -5.65 7.86
N ILE A 396 3.83 -6.03 9.16
CA ILE A 396 2.96 -5.44 10.18
C ILE A 396 3.65 -4.26 10.85
N PHE A 397 4.91 -4.42 11.29
CA PHE A 397 5.74 -3.38 11.88
C PHE A 397 7.09 -3.34 11.19
N ASN A 398 7.74 -2.20 11.20
CA ASN A 398 9.10 -1.99 10.75
C ASN A 398 9.98 -1.48 11.88
N GLU A 399 11.19 -2.05 12.02
CA GLU A 399 12.25 -1.57 12.93
C GLU A 399 11.81 -1.34 14.39
N SER A 400 10.82 -2.09 14.83
CA SER A 400 10.19 -1.95 16.15
C SER A 400 9.52 -0.59 16.39
N TRP A 401 9.20 0.17 15.33
CA TRP A 401 8.40 1.40 15.45
C TRP A 401 6.99 1.08 15.92
N GLY A 402 6.48 1.86 16.87
CA GLY A 402 5.19 1.60 17.50
C GLY A 402 5.14 0.39 18.45
N ILE A 403 6.23 -0.37 18.58
CA ILE A 403 6.38 -1.53 19.48
C ILE A 403 7.71 -1.48 20.27
N GLN A 404 8.16 -0.28 20.61
CA GLN A 404 9.40 -0.10 21.37
C GLN A 404 9.36 -0.90 22.68
N GLY A 405 10.46 -1.55 23.02
CA GLY A 405 10.57 -2.42 24.19
C GLY A 405 10.09 -3.85 23.97
N ILE A 406 9.84 -4.25 22.71
CA ILE A 406 9.46 -5.63 22.34
C ILE A 406 10.43 -6.67 22.89
N GLU A 407 11.72 -6.33 23.03
CA GLU A 407 12.75 -7.22 23.57
C GLU A 407 12.51 -7.60 25.04
N ARG A 408 11.69 -6.83 25.77
CA ARG A 408 11.44 -7.01 27.22
C ARG A 408 9.96 -7.21 27.56
N SER A 409 9.05 -6.55 26.84
CA SER A 409 7.62 -6.53 27.18
C SER A 409 6.90 -7.76 26.59
N LYS A 410 6.43 -8.64 27.47
CA LYS A 410 5.60 -9.80 27.08
C LYS A 410 4.28 -9.40 26.47
N GLU A 411 3.72 -8.25 26.86
CA GLU A 411 2.50 -7.70 26.29
C GLU A 411 2.71 -7.33 24.81
N ILE A 412 3.76 -6.55 24.50
CA ILE A 412 4.08 -6.15 23.13
C ILE A 412 4.42 -7.37 22.27
N GLN A 413 5.17 -8.33 22.81
CA GLN A 413 5.44 -9.62 22.13
C GLN A 413 4.15 -10.33 21.77
N GLN A 414 3.17 -10.39 22.70
CA GLN A 414 1.89 -11.04 22.44
C GLN A 414 1.09 -10.29 21.36
N VAL A 415 1.09 -8.95 21.36
CA VAL A 415 0.45 -8.14 20.30
C VAL A 415 0.99 -8.51 18.92
N THR A 416 2.31 -8.63 18.77
CA THR A 416 2.91 -8.98 17.47
C THR A 416 2.58 -10.42 17.05
N VAL A 417 2.51 -11.35 17.99
CA VAL A 417 2.09 -12.75 17.73
C VAL A 417 0.63 -12.81 17.30
N ASP A 418 -0.24 -12.08 17.99
CA ASP A 418 -1.68 -12.08 17.70
C ASP A 418 -1.96 -11.46 16.32
N LEU A 419 -1.30 -10.35 16.01
CA LEU A 419 -1.42 -9.70 14.69
C LEU A 419 -0.89 -10.61 13.57
N TYR A 420 0.26 -11.26 13.76
CA TYR A 420 0.76 -12.25 12.79
C TYR A 420 -0.29 -13.35 12.53
N ASN A 421 -0.88 -13.92 13.58
CA ASN A 421 -1.86 -14.99 13.44
C ASN A 421 -3.12 -14.51 12.69
N ILE A 422 -3.63 -13.30 13.02
CA ILE A 422 -4.79 -12.70 12.34
C ILE A 422 -4.50 -12.48 10.84
N VAL A 423 -3.33 -11.93 10.52
CA VAL A 423 -2.93 -11.72 9.13
C VAL A 423 -2.78 -13.04 8.39
N LYS A 424 -2.10 -14.02 9.01
CA LYS A 424 -1.84 -15.34 8.40
C LYS A 424 -3.12 -16.14 8.15
N GLU A 425 -4.12 -16.00 8.99
CA GLU A 425 -5.45 -16.59 8.76
C GLU A 425 -6.13 -16.02 7.51
N LYS A 426 -5.95 -14.72 7.24
CA LYS A 426 -6.51 -14.06 6.05
C LYS A 426 -5.71 -14.34 4.77
N VAL A 427 -4.37 -14.42 4.87
CA VAL A 427 -3.45 -14.51 3.71
C VAL A 427 -2.50 -15.71 3.84
N ASP A 428 -3.08 -16.90 3.95
CA ASP A 428 -2.36 -18.17 4.10
C ASP A 428 -1.36 -18.49 2.97
N ASP A 429 -1.53 -17.86 1.82
CA ASP A 429 -0.75 -18.01 0.59
C ASP A 429 0.21 -16.82 0.30
N ARG A 430 0.51 -16.00 1.31
CA ARG A 430 1.46 -14.88 1.23
C ARG A 430 2.41 -14.91 2.43
N PHE A 431 3.57 -14.27 2.30
CA PHE A 431 4.46 -14.10 3.44
C PHE A 431 3.90 -13.06 4.42
N VAL A 432 4.11 -13.31 5.69
CA VAL A 432 3.77 -12.38 6.78
C VAL A 432 5.00 -12.16 7.64
N ILE A 433 5.39 -10.91 7.82
CA ILE A 433 6.50 -10.46 8.64
C ILE A 433 5.94 -9.61 9.78
N SER A 434 6.09 -10.07 11.03
CA SER A 434 5.52 -9.34 12.17
C SER A 434 6.25 -8.04 12.49
N ASN A 435 7.57 -8.01 12.32
CA ASN A 435 8.42 -6.84 12.50
C ASN A 435 9.61 -6.98 11.55
N ASP A 436 9.72 -6.12 10.57
CA ASP A 436 10.80 -6.19 9.59
C ASP A 436 12.09 -5.58 10.15
N GLY A 437 13.22 -6.17 9.77
CA GLY A 437 14.55 -5.68 10.12
C GLY A 437 15.19 -6.36 11.32
N TRP A 438 14.45 -6.72 12.37
CA TRP A 438 14.95 -7.37 13.58
C TRP A 438 13.83 -7.76 14.55
N GLU A 439 14.23 -8.40 15.68
CA GLU A 439 13.37 -8.69 16.84
C GLU A 439 12.06 -9.40 16.45
N HIS A 440 12.19 -10.42 15.56
CA HIS A 440 11.04 -11.23 15.18
C HIS A 440 10.48 -12.00 16.40
N THR A 441 9.14 -12.04 16.50
CA THR A 441 8.43 -13.00 17.35
C THR A 441 7.97 -14.19 16.51
N LYS A 442 7.12 -13.93 15.52
CA LYS A 442 6.73 -14.85 14.45
C LYS A 442 6.95 -14.16 13.10
N SER A 443 7.50 -14.90 12.13
CA SER A 443 7.71 -14.37 10.79
C SER A 443 7.84 -15.53 9.80
N ASP A 444 7.34 -15.36 8.58
CA ASP A 444 7.58 -16.32 7.50
C ASP A 444 8.99 -16.22 6.91
N LEU A 445 9.65 -15.08 7.10
CA LEU A 445 11.01 -14.80 6.63
C LEU A 445 11.86 -14.30 7.79
N ILE A 446 13.16 -14.52 7.73
CA ILE A 446 14.14 -13.89 8.61
C ILE A 446 14.66 -12.67 7.88
N THR A 447 14.36 -11.49 8.40
CA THR A 447 14.74 -10.23 7.77
C THR A 447 15.65 -9.42 8.65
N PHE A 448 16.55 -8.65 8.04
CA PHE A 448 17.42 -7.75 8.76
C PHE A 448 17.78 -6.51 7.92
N HIS A 449 18.09 -5.42 8.63
CA HIS A 449 18.60 -4.17 8.07
C HIS A 449 20.05 -3.98 8.45
N ASN A 450 20.86 -3.52 7.49
CA ASN A 450 22.27 -3.18 7.78
C ASN A 450 22.79 -2.17 6.77
N TYR A 451 23.20 -1.01 7.25
CA TYR A 451 23.69 0.11 6.45
C TYR A 451 25.22 0.27 6.48
N ALA A 452 25.95 -0.78 6.83
CA ALA A 452 27.42 -0.77 6.76
C ALA A 452 27.90 -0.46 5.33
N SER A 453 28.94 0.37 5.24
CA SER A 453 29.30 1.02 3.96
C SER A 453 29.93 0.07 2.95
N TYR A 454 30.75 -0.88 3.40
CA TYR A 454 31.51 -1.77 2.55
C TYR A 454 31.37 -3.22 2.97
N LYS A 455 31.78 -4.13 2.10
CA LYS A 455 31.75 -5.58 2.34
C LYS A 455 32.41 -5.98 3.67
N GLU A 456 33.56 -5.42 3.99
CA GLU A 456 34.28 -5.79 5.21
C GLU A 456 33.52 -5.31 6.47
N ASP A 457 32.90 -4.14 6.41
CA ASP A 457 32.07 -3.62 7.49
C ASP A 457 30.80 -4.48 7.69
N LEU A 458 30.20 -4.97 6.58
CA LEU A 458 29.08 -5.91 6.62
C LEU A 458 29.50 -7.23 7.28
N LYS A 459 30.65 -7.79 6.90
CA LYS A 459 31.21 -9.01 7.51
C LYS A 459 31.39 -8.84 9.01
N GLU A 460 32.02 -7.76 9.43
CA GLU A 460 32.25 -7.48 10.85
C GLU A 460 30.95 -7.34 11.63
N SER A 461 29.92 -6.72 11.03
CA SER A 461 28.66 -6.42 11.72
C SER A 461 27.69 -7.60 11.81
N ILE A 462 27.74 -8.58 10.90
CA ILE A 462 26.66 -9.56 10.79
C ILE A 462 27.08 -11.02 10.66
N ASP A 463 28.31 -11.35 10.21
CA ASP A 463 28.70 -12.74 9.92
C ASP A 463 28.54 -13.69 11.12
N GLU A 464 28.89 -13.23 12.34
CA GLU A 464 28.72 -14.02 13.54
C GLU A 464 27.25 -14.33 13.81
N GLY A 465 26.37 -13.32 13.73
CA GLY A 465 24.94 -13.48 13.92
C GLY A 465 24.30 -14.38 12.87
N MET A 466 24.70 -14.23 11.60
CA MET A 466 24.27 -15.09 10.52
C MET A 466 24.65 -16.56 10.78
N ASN A 467 25.87 -16.83 11.20
CA ASN A 467 26.32 -18.19 11.51
C ASN A 467 25.55 -18.79 12.70
N GLN A 468 25.19 -17.96 13.69
CA GLN A 468 24.34 -18.39 14.80
C GLN A 468 22.93 -18.77 14.31
N ILE A 469 22.28 -17.92 13.52
CA ILE A 469 20.95 -18.19 12.94
C ILE A 469 20.96 -19.48 12.09
N LEU A 470 21.97 -19.67 11.28
CA LEU A 470 22.11 -20.87 10.44
C LEU A 470 22.28 -22.16 11.27
N SER A 471 22.84 -22.01 12.49
CA SER A 471 22.98 -23.10 13.46
C SER A 471 21.75 -23.28 14.37
N GLY A 472 20.67 -22.52 14.14
CA GLY A 472 19.45 -22.56 14.96
C GLY A 472 19.51 -21.76 16.27
N ASN A 473 20.54 -20.93 16.45
CA ASN A 473 20.70 -20.06 17.61
C ASN A 473 20.35 -18.61 17.26
N ASN A 474 19.82 -17.87 18.22
CA ASN A 474 19.54 -16.44 18.03
C ASN A 474 20.84 -15.64 18.01
N GLY A 475 21.05 -14.84 16.96
CA GLY A 475 22.22 -14.02 16.75
C GLY A 475 21.88 -12.54 16.62
N TYR A 476 22.91 -11.70 16.59
CA TYR A 476 22.77 -10.27 16.33
C TYR A 476 22.76 -10.00 14.83
N CYS A 477 21.79 -9.24 14.35
CA CYS A 477 21.76 -8.75 12.96
C CYS A 477 22.56 -7.45 12.78
N ILE A 478 22.93 -6.79 13.88
CA ILE A 478 23.84 -5.64 13.93
C ILE A 478 24.76 -5.85 15.12
N LYS A 479 26.08 -5.74 14.92
CA LYS A 479 27.08 -5.88 15.97
C LYS A 479 26.76 -4.96 17.17
N ASN A 480 26.66 -5.55 18.37
CA ASN A 480 26.31 -4.87 19.63
C ASN A 480 24.95 -4.14 19.60
N GLY A 481 24.02 -4.57 18.75
CA GLY A 481 22.73 -3.95 18.57
C GLY A 481 21.56 -4.93 18.63
N ARG A 482 20.76 -4.96 17.59
CA ARG A 482 19.51 -5.73 17.52
C ARG A 482 19.75 -7.21 17.21
N LYS A 483 18.91 -8.09 17.76
CA LYS A 483 18.89 -9.52 17.48
C LYS A 483 17.89 -9.83 16.36
N PHE A 484 18.13 -10.95 15.66
CA PHE A 484 17.15 -11.43 14.66
C PHE A 484 15.80 -11.74 15.30
N TYR A 485 15.80 -12.49 16.41
CA TYR A 485 14.60 -12.81 17.16
C TYR A 485 14.62 -12.21 18.57
N VAL A 486 13.44 -11.96 19.10
CA VAL A 486 13.27 -11.68 20.52
C VAL A 486 13.68 -12.91 21.34
N ASP A 487 14.36 -12.71 22.46
CA ASP A 487 14.79 -13.80 23.33
C ASP A 487 13.60 -14.63 23.83
N GLY A 488 13.73 -15.95 23.74
CA GLY A 488 12.68 -16.91 24.09
C GLY A 488 11.77 -17.31 22.93
N PHE A 489 11.91 -16.68 21.76
CA PHE A 489 11.26 -17.16 20.54
C PHE A 489 12.18 -18.12 19.78
N LYS A 490 11.55 -19.09 19.12
CA LYS A 490 12.27 -20.09 18.34
C LYS A 490 12.82 -19.47 17.06
N VAL A 491 14.10 -19.72 16.81
CA VAL A 491 14.69 -19.50 15.49
C VAL A 491 14.12 -20.53 14.52
N GLU A 492 13.40 -20.06 13.51
CA GLU A 492 12.78 -20.94 12.51
C GLU A 492 13.68 -21.09 11.29
N ASP A 493 13.50 -22.20 10.55
CA ASP A 493 14.26 -22.50 9.33
C ASP A 493 13.66 -21.80 8.12
N ASN A 494 13.64 -20.46 8.16
CA ASN A 494 13.03 -19.60 7.15
C ASN A 494 14.07 -19.03 6.18
N PRO A 495 13.66 -18.61 4.97
CA PRO A 495 14.51 -17.82 4.07
C PRO A 495 15.01 -16.54 4.73
N ILE A 496 16.27 -16.18 4.47
CA ILE A 496 16.93 -14.99 5.03
C ILE A 496 17.03 -13.91 3.96
N LEU A 497 16.67 -12.67 4.30
CA LEU A 497 16.76 -11.52 3.42
C LEU A 497 17.36 -10.31 4.14
N ILE A 498 18.16 -9.54 3.43
CA ILE A 498 18.55 -8.19 3.85
C ILE A 498 17.52 -7.20 3.26
N THR A 499 16.59 -6.77 4.09
CA THR A 499 15.42 -5.99 3.65
C THR A 499 15.63 -4.49 3.67
N GLU A 500 16.76 -4.02 4.21
CA GLU A 500 17.29 -2.68 3.98
C GLU A 500 18.82 -2.70 4.00
N PHE A 501 19.42 -2.15 2.96
CA PHE A 501 20.84 -1.88 2.87
C PHE A 501 21.10 -0.73 1.88
N GLY A 502 22.31 -0.29 1.78
CA GLY A 502 22.68 0.82 0.91
C GLY A 502 22.55 2.14 1.64
N GLY A 503 21.47 2.86 1.46
CA GLY A 503 21.26 4.16 2.07
C GLY A 503 22.36 5.16 1.74
N ILE A 504 23.01 5.00 0.56
CA ILE A 504 24.23 5.72 0.17
C ILE A 504 23.85 7.16 -0.21
N ALA A 505 24.04 8.09 0.71
CA ALA A 505 23.76 9.50 0.46
C ALA A 505 24.74 10.08 -0.58
N PHE A 506 24.20 10.62 -1.66
CA PHE A 506 24.96 11.27 -2.73
C PHE A 506 24.70 12.78 -2.72
N SER A 507 25.52 13.52 -1.98
CA SER A 507 25.39 14.97 -1.83
C SER A 507 26.66 15.61 -1.30
N SER A 508 26.92 16.86 -1.71
CA SER A 508 27.94 17.73 -1.13
C SER A 508 27.40 18.66 -0.02
N SER A 509 26.09 18.75 0.16
CA SER A 509 25.47 19.60 1.20
C SER A 509 25.51 18.95 2.57
N ASN A 510 25.76 19.74 3.60
CA ASN A 510 25.69 19.29 4.99
C ASN A 510 24.25 19.22 5.53
N GLU A 511 23.31 19.92 4.91
CA GLU A 511 21.90 19.95 5.29
C GLU A 511 21.15 18.67 4.92
N ASN A 512 21.67 17.93 3.94
CA ASN A 512 21.07 16.68 3.49
C ASN A 512 21.40 15.53 4.42
N TRP A 513 20.50 14.56 4.53
CA TRP A 513 20.60 13.38 5.38
C TRP A 513 20.75 12.09 4.56
N GLY A 514 21.30 11.06 5.18
CA GLY A 514 21.42 9.70 4.67
C GLY A 514 22.27 8.85 5.59
N TYR A 515 22.30 7.55 5.34
CA TYR A 515 23.01 6.59 6.19
C TYR A 515 24.54 6.65 5.97
N GLY A 516 25.29 6.77 7.05
CA GLY A 516 26.76 6.78 7.03
C GLY A 516 27.37 8.02 6.36
N ASN A 517 28.61 7.87 5.87
CA ASN A 517 29.32 8.95 5.19
C ASN A 517 28.77 9.18 3.78
N LYS A 518 28.54 10.44 3.42
CA LYS A 518 28.10 10.83 2.08
C LYS A 518 29.19 10.58 1.05
N VAL A 519 28.80 10.11 -0.13
CA VAL A 519 29.67 10.04 -1.30
C VAL A 519 29.56 11.33 -2.12
N LYS A 520 30.66 11.70 -2.80
CA LYS A 520 30.77 12.99 -3.50
C LYS A 520 30.67 12.85 -5.01
N ASN A 521 30.87 11.68 -5.54
CA ASN A 521 30.88 11.41 -6.97
C ASN A 521 30.27 10.03 -7.28
N LYS A 522 30.01 9.79 -8.56
CA LYS A 522 29.41 8.57 -9.07
C LYS A 522 30.28 7.33 -8.83
N GLU A 523 31.58 7.49 -8.95
CA GLU A 523 32.56 6.41 -8.81
C GLU A 523 32.55 5.86 -7.37
N GLU A 524 32.57 6.74 -6.37
CA GLU A 524 32.47 6.36 -4.93
C GLU A 524 31.14 5.66 -4.63
N PHE A 525 30.04 6.12 -5.24
CA PHE A 525 28.74 5.47 -5.08
C PHE A 525 28.77 4.04 -5.62
N LEU A 526 29.22 3.90 -6.87
CA LEU A 526 29.26 2.60 -7.56
C LEU A 526 30.21 1.61 -6.89
N GLU A 527 31.36 2.09 -6.39
CA GLU A 527 32.30 1.28 -5.62
C GLU A 527 31.64 0.73 -4.35
N ARG A 528 30.97 1.59 -3.57
CA ARG A 528 30.28 1.20 -2.33
C ARG A 528 29.13 0.25 -2.62
N PHE A 529 28.27 0.57 -3.58
CA PHE A 529 27.13 -0.27 -3.95
C PHE A 529 27.58 -1.65 -4.43
N LYS A 530 28.62 -1.69 -5.28
CA LYS A 530 29.22 -2.95 -5.74
C LYS A 530 29.78 -3.76 -4.57
N SER A 531 30.52 -3.14 -3.65
CA SER A 531 31.10 -3.79 -2.49
C SER A 531 30.04 -4.44 -1.59
N GLN A 532 28.92 -3.75 -1.35
CA GLN A 532 27.80 -4.28 -0.58
C GLN A 532 27.13 -5.48 -1.30
N LEU A 533 26.90 -5.38 -2.62
CA LEU A 533 26.33 -6.47 -3.41
C LEU A 533 27.26 -7.68 -3.49
N GLU A 534 28.58 -7.49 -3.51
CA GLU A 534 29.56 -8.58 -3.44
C GLU A 534 29.45 -9.37 -2.14
N TYR A 535 29.27 -8.70 -0.98
CA TYR A 535 29.00 -9.38 0.29
C TYR A 535 27.71 -10.23 0.19
N ILE A 536 26.61 -9.63 -0.27
CA ILE A 536 25.33 -10.33 -0.38
C ILE A 536 25.45 -11.56 -1.30
N LYS A 537 26.18 -11.44 -2.39
CA LYS A 537 26.40 -12.52 -3.35
C LYS A 537 27.23 -13.67 -2.79
N GLU A 538 28.22 -13.39 -1.93
CA GLU A 538 29.03 -14.39 -1.25
C GLU A 538 28.24 -15.18 -0.19
N ARG A 539 27.16 -14.60 0.33
CA ARG A 539 26.29 -15.22 1.33
C ARG A 539 25.10 -15.90 0.63
N SER A 540 25.33 -17.11 0.09
CA SER A 540 24.33 -17.87 -0.70
C SER A 540 23.03 -18.18 0.05
N GLU A 541 23.03 -18.11 1.37
CA GLU A 541 21.86 -18.22 2.24
C GLU A 541 20.93 -17.01 2.20
N ILE A 542 21.41 -15.83 1.75
CA ILE A 542 20.58 -14.64 1.54
C ILE A 542 19.77 -14.84 0.24
N ARG A 543 18.45 -14.90 0.35
CA ARG A 543 17.53 -15.23 -0.75
C ARG A 543 16.84 -14.02 -1.36
N GLY A 544 17.24 -12.84 -0.98
CA GLY A 544 16.76 -11.58 -1.53
C GLY A 544 17.29 -10.39 -0.76
N TRP A 545 17.17 -9.24 -1.38
CA TRP A 545 17.60 -7.98 -0.82
C TRP A 545 16.68 -6.82 -1.25
N CYS A 546 16.70 -5.74 -0.47
CA CYS A 546 16.02 -4.50 -0.79
C CYS A 546 16.98 -3.32 -0.59
N TYR A 547 17.24 -2.59 -1.67
CA TYR A 547 18.09 -1.40 -1.65
C TYR A 547 17.30 -0.17 -1.16
N THR A 548 17.87 0.62 -0.27
CA THR A 548 17.34 1.90 0.23
C THR A 548 18.03 3.04 -0.49
N GLN A 549 17.40 3.78 -1.44
CA GLN A 549 15.98 3.70 -1.79
C GLN A 549 15.74 4.12 -3.26
N THR A 550 14.48 4.18 -3.69
CA THR A 550 14.10 4.56 -5.06
C THR A 550 14.54 5.97 -5.40
N THR A 551 14.00 6.96 -4.71
CA THR A 551 14.27 8.39 -4.96
C THR A 551 14.78 9.09 -3.72
N ASP A 552 15.45 10.21 -3.91
CA ASP A 552 15.55 11.19 -2.85
C ASP A 552 14.16 11.61 -2.40
N VAL A 553 14.02 11.92 -1.12
CA VAL A 553 12.81 12.50 -0.55
C VAL A 553 13.20 13.65 0.36
N GLU A 554 12.90 14.87 -0.07
CA GLU A 554 13.23 16.09 0.68
C GLU A 554 14.72 16.16 1.06
N ILE A 555 15.07 16.07 2.35
CA ILE A 555 16.46 16.12 2.82
C ILE A 555 17.18 14.76 2.76
N GLU A 556 16.47 13.66 2.61
CA GLU A 556 17.05 12.32 2.50
C GLU A 556 17.49 12.04 1.04
N VAL A 557 18.81 11.94 0.81
CA VAL A 557 19.39 11.97 -0.55
C VAL A 557 20.13 10.68 -0.93
N ASN A 558 19.58 9.54 -0.52
CA ASN A 558 20.12 8.20 -0.77
C ASN A 558 19.38 7.42 -1.88
N GLY A 559 18.52 8.08 -2.64
CA GLY A 559 17.82 7.49 -3.78
C GLY A 559 18.75 7.18 -4.96
N LEU A 560 18.37 6.20 -5.80
CA LEU A 560 18.96 5.99 -7.11
C LEU A 560 18.55 7.08 -8.12
N PHE A 561 17.45 7.73 -7.83
CA PHE A 561 16.91 8.85 -8.61
C PHE A 561 16.80 10.09 -7.73
N TYR A 562 16.89 11.27 -8.35
CA TYR A 562 16.53 12.51 -7.69
C TYR A 562 15.02 12.53 -7.36
N PHE A 563 14.58 13.47 -6.52
CA PHE A 563 13.18 13.55 -6.09
C PHE A 563 12.21 13.76 -7.26
N ASP A 564 12.65 14.41 -8.35
CA ASP A 564 11.91 14.58 -9.61
C ASP A 564 11.92 13.34 -10.52
N ARG A 565 12.53 12.22 -10.08
CA ARG A 565 12.74 10.97 -10.83
C ARG A 565 13.75 11.10 -11.98
N THR A 566 14.59 12.13 -11.97
CA THR A 566 15.76 12.17 -12.86
C THR A 566 16.78 11.12 -12.38
N PRO A 567 17.31 10.26 -13.27
CA PRO A 567 18.33 9.28 -12.89
C PRO A 567 19.63 9.93 -12.42
N LYS A 568 20.19 9.46 -11.31
CA LYS A 568 21.55 9.81 -10.86
C LYS A 568 22.62 8.98 -11.58
N PHE A 569 22.23 7.79 -12.05
CA PHE A 569 23.10 6.81 -12.68
C PHE A 569 22.45 6.27 -13.95
N ASP A 570 23.26 5.93 -14.96
CA ASP A 570 22.74 5.27 -16.14
C ASP A 570 22.33 3.81 -15.85
N VAL A 571 21.37 3.29 -16.61
CA VAL A 571 20.96 1.88 -16.52
C VAL A 571 22.16 0.94 -16.68
N SER A 572 23.10 1.29 -17.55
CA SER A 572 24.33 0.51 -17.80
C SER A 572 25.28 0.44 -16.60
N ASP A 573 25.17 1.33 -15.64
CA ASP A 573 25.99 1.31 -14.43
C ASP A 573 25.41 0.39 -13.34
N ILE A 574 24.10 0.38 -13.20
CA ILE A 574 23.39 -0.27 -12.09
C ILE A 574 22.89 -1.67 -12.48
N LYS A 575 22.26 -1.80 -13.66
CA LYS A 575 21.62 -3.06 -14.08
C LYS A 575 22.55 -4.27 -14.07
N PRO A 576 23.82 -4.19 -14.56
CA PRO A 576 24.74 -5.32 -14.50
C PRO A 576 25.07 -5.79 -13.08
N LEU A 577 25.05 -4.88 -12.10
CA LEU A 577 25.26 -5.21 -10.69
C LEU A 577 24.06 -5.96 -10.09
N ILE A 578 22.84 -5.64 -10.54
CA ILE A 578 21.60 -6.28 -10.10
C ILE A 578 21.39 -7.63 -10.82
N ASP A 579 21.67 -7.72 -12.11
CA ASP A 579 21.44 -8.92 -12.94
C ASP A 579 22.34 -10.12 -12.56
N GLN A 580 23.38 -9.90 -11.76
CA GLN A 580 24.21 -11.00 -11.25
C GLN A 580 23.49 -11.91 -10.23
N PHE A 581 22.33 -11.49 -9.71
CA PHE A 581 21.46 -12.28 -8.83
C PHE A 581 20.35 -12.95 -9.67
N LYS A 582 20.29 -14.28 -9.60
CA LYS A 582 19.37 -15.11 -10.37
C LYS A 582 18.51 -15.98 -9.47
#